data_97b43bad9dd553d975cf2a175260f1af
#
_entry.id   97b43bad9dd553d975cf2a175260f1af
#
_cell.length_a   1.000
_cell.length_b   1.000
_cell.length_c   1.000
_cell.angle_alpha   90.00
_cell.angle_beta   90.00
_cell.angle_gamma   90.00
#
_symmetry.space_group_name_H-M   'P 1'
#
loop_
_entity.id
_entity.type
_entity.pdbx_description
1 polymer ?
#
loop_
_entity_poly.entity_id
_entity_poly.type
_entity_poly.pdbx_seq_one_letter_code
_entity_poly.pdbx_strand_id
1 'polypeptide(L)'
;MQKEKEGILLESGTNEIEIMKFTVLGEFYGINVAKVREIIMSEKVKPMPHAHPAVEGIFKPRESLITVINLAYYLSGTRPENGARDLFIVTNFNKMTVAFRVQGIEGISRISWKDIQKPDKTIANGDESVATGIAQCEGQLVTILDFEKIVAEIAPETSCLLYTSPSPR
;
A
#
# COMPACT_ATOMS: atom_id res chain seq x y z
N MET A 1 15.73 28.82 7.61
CA MET A 1 15.43 28.22 7.72
C MET A 1 14.94 27.92 7.52
N GLN A 2 14.81 27.59 7.31
CA GLN A 2 14.43 26.99 7.26
C GLN A 2 13.91 26.61 6.95
N LYS A 3 13.71 26.60 6.57
CA LYS A 3 13.21 26.05 6.45
C LYS A 3 12.52 25.76 6.31
N GLU A 4 12.19 25.74 5.99
CA GLU A 4 11.63 25.29 6.07
C GLU A 4 11.01 24.90 5.85
N LYS A 5 10.87 25.12 5.34
CA LYS A 5 10.39 24.69 5.36
C LYS A 5 10.05 24.00 5.13
N GLU A 6 9.92 23.97 4.58
CA GLU A 6 9.78 23.21 4.79
C GLU A 6 9.48 22.81 5.24
N GLY A 7 9.47 23.17 4.97
CA GLY A 7 9.31 22.58 5.69
C GLY A 7 8.87 22.61 6.43
N ILE A 8 8.61 22.77 6.23
CA ILE A 8 8.30 22.71 7.12
C ILE A 8 8.07 22.51 7.76
N LEU A 9 7.89 22.45 7.51
CA LEU A 9 7.73 22.05 8.34
C LEU A 9 8.01 21.75 8.87
N LEU A 10 8.20 21.51 8.46
CA LEU A 10 8.65 21.09 9.18
C LEU A 10 8.97 21.67 10.20
N GLU A 11 9.00 22.32 10.48
CA GLU A 11 9.36 22.71 11.46
C GLU A 11 8.99 22.44 12.52
N SER A 12 8.34 22.51 12.55
CA SER A 12 8.01 22.18 13.87
C SER A 12 8.90 21.13 14.40
N GLY A 13 9.89 20.86 13.73
CA GLY A 13 10.89 19.97 14.23
C GLY A 13 10.45 18.53 14.36
N THR A 14 9.30 18.19 13.87
CA THR A 14 8.93 16.80 13.94
C THR A 14 9.32 16.13 12.64
N ASN A 15 10.24 15.19 12.75
CA ASN A 15 10.60 14.33 11.64
C ASN A 15 9.89 13.00 11.81
N GLU A 16 8.59 13.07 11.98
CA GLU A 16 7.81 11.87 12.26
C GLU A 16 6.83 11.58 11.16
N ILE A 17 6.52 10.32 11.02
CA ILE A 17 5.54 9.85 10.06
C ILE A 17 4.55 8.97 10.80
N GLU A 18 3.31 9.05 10.42
CA GLU A 18 2.28 8.18 10.99
C GLU A 18 2.11 6.98 10.10
N ILE A 19 2.28 5.82 10.69
CA ILE A 19 2.21 4.55 9.98
C ILE A 19 1.02 3.77 10.49
N MET A 20 0.18 3.31 9.59
CA MET A 20 -0.89 2.39 9.94
C MET A 20 -0.34 0.97 9.83
N LYS A 21 -0.38 0.26 10.94
CA LYS A 21 0.14 -1.11 10.99
C LYS A 21 -0.98 -2.08 10.65
N PHE A 22 -0.65 -3.05 9.84
CA PHE A 22 -1.61 -4.08 9.48
C PHE A 22 -0.88 -5.41 9.37
N THR A 23 -1.65 -6.50 9.33
CA THR A 23 -1.09 -7.83 9.28
C THR A 23 -1.46 -8.52 7.98
N VAL A 24 -0.49 -9.24 7.43
CA VAL A 24 -0.68 -10.09 6.26
C VAL A 24 0.09 -11.37 6.54
N LEU A 25 -0.59 -12.51 6.51
CA LEU A 25 0.03 -13.81 6.72
C LEU A 25 0.81 -13.87 8.03
N GLY A 26 0.30 -13.21 9.06
CA GLY A 26 0.93 -13.22 10.36
C GLY A 26 2.09 -12.27 10.53
N GLU A 27 2.46 -11.54 9.51
CA GLU A 27 3.55 -10.58 9.58
C GLU A 27 3.02 -9.16 9.64
N PHE A 28 3.83 -8.27 10.21
CA PHE A 28 3.43 -6.88 10.40
C PHE A 28 3.99 -6.01 9.29
N TYR A 29 3.11 -5.20 8.71
CA TYR A 29 3.46 -4.25 7.67
C TYR A 29 2.88 -2.90 8.02
N GLY A 30 3.35 -1.87 7.36
CA GLY A 30 2.85 -0.54 7.59
C GLY A 30 2.75 0.25 6.31
N ILE A 31 1.84 1.21 6.33
CA ILE A 31 1.67 2.15 5.23
C ILE A 31 1.53 3.54 5.81
N ASN A 32 2.08 4.52 5.12
CA ASN A 32 1.92 5.90 5.51
C ASN A 32 0.43 6.25 5.53
N VAL A 33 -0.03 6.75 6.68
CA VAL A 33 -1.45 7.08 6.86
C VAL A 33 -1.92 8.06 5.78
N ALA A 34 -1.04 8.94 5.33
CA ALA A 34 -1.42 9.93 4.33
C ALA A 34 -1.82 9.30 3.00
N LYS A 35 -1.45 8.04 2.77
CA LYS A 35 -1.81 7.36 1.53
C LYS A 35 -3.13 6.61 1.64
N VAL A 36 -3.68 6.49 2.83
CA VAL A 36 -4.90 5.73 3.06
C VAL A 36 -6.10 6.65 2.92
N ARG A 37 -7.03 6.24 2.06
CA ARG A 37 -8.27 7.00 1.92
C ARG A 37 -9.30 6.55 2.94
N GLU A 38 -9.48 5.23 3.07
CA GLU A 38 -10.42 4.68 4.03
C GLU A 38 -10.13 3.20 4.21
N ILE A 39 -10.72 2.62 5.24
CA ILE A 39 -10.64 1.20 5.51
C ILE A 39 -12.06 0.69 5.58
N ILE A 40 -12.34 -0.39 4.85
CA ILE A 40 -13.68 -0.98 4.84
C ILE A 40 -13.56 -2.48 5.03
N MET A 41 -14.67 -3.09 5.42
CA MET A 41 -14.73 -4.54 5.49
C MET A 41 -14.62 -5.12 4.08
N SER A 42 -13.98 -6.26 3.97
CA SER A 42 -13.86 -6.91 2.68
C SER A 42 -15.24 -7.34 2.19
N GLU A 43 -15.41 -7.31 0.90
CA GLU A 43 -16.65 -7.69 0.26
C GLU A 43 -16.35 -8.61 -0.89
N LYS A 44 -17.41 -9.18 -1.46
CA LYS A 44 -17.25 -10.05 -2.59
C LYS A 44 -16.72 -9.28 -3.78
N VAL A 45 -15.72 -9.86 -4.42
CA VAL A 45 -15.00 -9.21 -5.52
C VAL A 45 -15.30 -9.99 -6.79
N LYS A 46 -15.57 -9.28 -7.86
CA LYS A 46 -15.79 -9.91 -9.17
C LYS A 46 -14.43 -10.10 -9.85
N PRO A 47 -14.07 -11.35 -10.16
CA PRO A 47 -12.78 -11.56 -10.81
C PRO A 47 -12.70 -10.86 -12.15
N MET A 48 -11.50 -10.41 -12.49
CA MET A 48 -11.26 -9.72 -13.74
C MET A 48 -10.40 -10.60 -14.62
N PRO A 49 -10.87 -10.93 -15.83
CA PRO A 49 -10.09 -11.81 -16.72
C PRO A 49 -8.81 -11.14 -17.18
N HIS A 50 -7.79 -11.94 -17.34
CA HIS A 50 -6.48 -11.51 -17.87
C HIS A 50 -5.78 -10.47 -16.99
N ALA A 51 -6.18 -10.35 -15.73
CA ALA A 51 -5.51 -9.45 -14.81
C ALA A 51 -4.28 -10.13 -14.23
N HIS A 52 -3.39 -9.32 -13.67
CA HIS A 52 -2.24 -9.84 -12.95
C HIS A 52 -2.72 -10.78 -11.84
N PRO A 53 -1.99 -11.85 -11.57
CA PRO A 53 -2.45 -12.81 -10.54
C PRO A 53 -2.69 -12.22 -9.16
N ALA A 54 -2.02 -11.12 -8.83
CA ALA A 54 -2.25 -10.47 -7.55
C ALA A 54 -3.56 -9.68 -7.51
N VAL A 55 -4.18 -9.43 -8.65
CA VAL A 55 -5.43 -8.69 -8.71
C VAL A 55 -6.56 -9.68 -8.47
N GLU A 56 -7.33 -9.46 -7.39
CA GLU A 56 -8.50 -10.31 -7.13
C GLU A 56 -9.64 -10.01 -8.08
N GLY A 57 -9.79 -8.74 -8.43
CA GLY A 57 -10.88 -8.33 -9.29
C GLY A 57 -11.32 -6.92 -8.95
N ILE A 58 -12.60 -6.66 -9.15
CA ILE A 58 -13.16 -5.34 -8.92
C ILE A 58 -14.42 -5.45 -8.07
N PHE A 59 -14.74 -4.36 -7.38
CA PHE A 59 -16.04 -4.24 -6.75
C PHE A 59 -16.47 -2.78 -6.82
N LYS A 60 -17.75 -2.56 -6.66
CA LYS A 60 -18.31 -1.22 -6.81
C LYS A 60 -19.19 -0.93 -5.60
N PRO A 61 -18.61 -0.35 -4.55
CA PRO A 61 -19.41 -0.10 -3.36
C PRO A 61 -20.43 1.01 -3.55
N ARG A 62 -20.13 1.99 -4.40
CA ARG A 62 -21.06 3.09 -4.67
C ARG A 62 -20.97 3.43 -6.15
N GLU A 63 -20.38 4.56 -6.44
CA GLU A 63 -20.24 5.02 -7.82
C GLU A 63 -18.91 4.64 -8.45
N SER A 64 -17.92 4.37 -7.62
CA SER A 64 -16.57 4.15 -8.11
C SER A 64 -16.26 2.68 -8.21
N LEU A 65 -15.61 2.30 -9.29
CA LEU A 65 -15.04 0.96 -9.40
C LEU A 65 -13.72 0.93 -8.65
N ILE A 66 -13.53 -0.10 -7.86
CA ILE A 66 -12.31 -0.25 -7.08
C ILE A 66 -11.66 -1.57 -7.45
N THR A 67 -10.39 -1.52 -7.83
CA THR A 67 -9.61 -2.71 -8.11
C THR A 67 -9.05 -3.23 -6.80
N VAL A 68 -9.20 -4.53 -6.57
CA VAL A 68 -8.75 -5.15 -5.32
C VAL A 68 -7.50 -5.97 -5.60
N ILE A 69 -6.46 -5.69 -4.85
CA ILE A 69 -5.19 -6.41 -4.93
C ILE A 69 -5.08 -7.28 -3.69
N ASN A 70 -4.74 -8.55 -3.91
CA ASN A 70 -4.48 -9.47 -2.81
C ASN A 70 -3.03 -9.29 -2.38
N LEU A 71 -2.85 -8.56 -1.29
CA LEU A 71 -1.52 -8.23 -0.84
C LEU A 71 -0.75 -9.47 -0.39
N ALA A 72 -1.45 -10.44 0.19
CA ALA A 72 -0.81 -11.69 0.61
C ALA A 72 -0.19 -12.40 -0.59
N TYR A 73 -0.93 -12.46 -1.70
CA TYR A 73 -0.37 -13.07 -2.90
C TYR A 73 0.83 -12.29 -3.42
N TYR A 74 0.68 -10.95 -3.45
CA TYR A 74 1.76 -10.14 -3.98
C TYR A 74 3.05 -10.35 -3.17
N LEU A 75 2.93 -10.45 -1.85
CA LEU A 75 4.10 -10.54 -1.00
C LEU A 75 4.68 -11.95 -0.92
N SER A 76 3.84 -12.98 -1.04
CA SER A 76 4.29 -14.35 -0.80
C SER A 76 4.18 -15.27 -1.99
N GLY A 77 3.39 -14.90 -3.00
CA GLY A 77 3.13 -15.79 -4.12
C GLY A 77 2.05 -16.82 -3.84
N THR A 78 1.47 -16.79 -2.66
CA THR A 78 0.43 -17.72 -2.27
C THR A 78 -0.81 -16.97 -1.88
N ARG A 79 -1.95 -17.37 -2.42
CA ARG A 79 -3.22 -16.74 -2.09
C ARG A 79 -3.92 -17.54 -1.01
N PRO A 80 -3.96 -17.03 0.21
CA PRO A 80 -4.69 -17.73 1.27
C PRO A 80 -6.18 -17.61 1.06
N GLU A 81 -6.93 -18.45 1.77
CA GLU A 81 -8.37 -18.32 1.74
C GLU A 81 -8.78 -16.98 2.30
N ASN A 82 -9.82 -16.41 1.68
CA ASN A 82 -10.32 -15.13 2.15
C ASN A 82 -10.99 -15.31 3.49
N GLY A 83 -10.61 -14.47 4.45
CA GLY A 83 -11.21 -14.51 5.76
C GLY A 83 -12.41 -13.58 5.86
N ALA A 84 -13.36 -13.96 6.71
CA ALA A 84 -14.56 -13.15 6.89
C ALA A 84 -14.24 -11.80 7.51
N ARG A 85 -13.11 -11.69 8.19
CA ARG A 85 -12.71 -10.45 8.85
C ARG A 85 -11.65 -9.67 8.09
N ASP A 86 -11.35 -10.10 6.86
CA ASP A 86 -10.39 -9.35 6.07
C ASP A 86 -10.88 -7.93 5.85
N LEU A 87 -9.93 -7.03 5.65
CA LEU A 87 -10.22 -5.62 5.45
C LEU A 87 -9.60 -5.16 4.14
N PHE A 88 -10.21 -4.14 3.58
CA PHE A 88 -9.66 -3.48 2.40
C PHE A 88 -9.11 -2.13 2.82
N ILE A 89 -7.84 -1.89 2.53
CA ILE A 89 -7.24 -0.56 2.68
C ILE A 89 -7.40 0.12 1.33
N VAL A 90 -8.23 1.15 1.29
CA VAL A 90 -8.55 1.85 0.04
C VAL A 90 -7.64 3.03 -0.13
N THR A 91 -7.01 3.12 -1.30
CA THR A 91 -6.06 4.18 -1.62
C THR A 91 -6.42 4.80 -2.96
N ASN A 92 -5.94 6.03 -3.17
CA ASN A 92 -6.08 6.72 -4.44
C ASN A 92 -4.72 7.07 -4.97
N PHE A 93 -4.43 6.62 -6.19
CA PHE A 93 -3.18 6.96 -6.86
C PHE A 93 -3.50 7.36 -8.30
N ASN A 94 -3.13 8.58 -8.70
CA ASN A 94 -3.28 9.00 -10.08
C ASN A 94 -4.70 8.78 -10.58
N LYS A 95 -5.69 9.19 -9.80
CA LYS A 95 -7.11 9.07 -10.14
C LYS A 95 -7.60 7.63 -10.19
N MET A 96 -6.78 6.69 -9.77
CA MET A 96 -7.18 5.29 -9.71
C MET A 96 -7.42 4.90 -8.25
N THR A 97 -8.55 4.27 -7.99
CA THR A 97 -8.86 3.81 -6.65
C THR A 97 -8.54 2.33 -6.57
N VAL A 98 -7.68 1.98 -5.63
CA VAL A 98 -7.20 0.62 -5.46
C VAL A 98 -7.35 0.23 -4.00
N ALA A 99 -7.83 -0.97 -3.77
CA ALA A 99 -7.95 -1.51 -2.42
C ALA A 99 -6.98 -2.68 -2.27
N PHE A 100 -6.42 -2.80 -1.09
CA PHE A 100 -5.48 -3.88 -0.78
C PHE A 100 -6.10 -4.72 0.33
N ARG A 101 -6.23 -6.02 0.08
CA ARG A 101 -6.78 -6.92 1.08
C ARG A 101 -5.72 -7.24 2.11
N VAL A 102 -6.05 -7.01 3.37
CA VAL A 102 -5.18 -7.35 4.49
C VAL A 102 -6.01 -8.12 5.50
N GLN A 103 -5.33 -8.78 6.43
CA GLN A 103 -6.02 -9.65 7.37
C GLN A 103 -6.40 -8.96 8.65
N GLY A 104 -5.72 -7.86 8.99
CA GLY A 104 -6.08 -7.13 10.20
C GLY A 104 -5.40 -5.78 10.23
N ILE A 105 -5.97 -4.89 11.01
CA ILE A 105 -5.38 -3.56 11.25
C ILE A 105 -5.00 -3.52 12.71
N GLU A 106 -3.74 -3.15 12.98
CA GLU A 106 -3.23 -3.14 14.35
C GLU A 106 -3.21 -1.76 14.98
N GLY A 107 -3.42 -0.72 14.18
CA GLY A 107 -3.43 0.61 14.73
C GLY A 107 -2.45 1.53 14.03
N ILE A 108 -2.33 2.74 14.57
CA ILE A 108 -1.47 3.75 13.99
C ILE A 108 -0.36 4.06 14.98
N SER A 109 0.87 4.09 14.48
CA SER A 109 2.04 4.44 15.28
C SER A 109 2.75 5.62 14.65
N ARG A 110 3.26 6.50 15.49
CA ARG A 110 4.07 7.62 15.04
C ARG A 110 5.53 7.24 15.20
N ILE A 111 6.28 7.34 14.13
CA ILE A 111 7.65 6.85 14.10
C ILE A 111 8.53 7.97 13.57
N SER A 112 9.70 8.15 14.17
CA SER A 112 10.68 9.11 13.66
C SER A 112 11.33 8.55 12.41
N TRP A 113 11.54 9.41 11.42
CA TRP A 113 12.20 9.00 10.19
C TRP A 113 13.58 8.39 10.46
N LYS A 114 14.27 8.89 11.48
CA LYS A 114 15.60 8.35 11.79
C LYS A 114 15.56 6.95 12.36
N ASP A 115 14.38 6.50 12.83
CA ASP A 115 14.24 5.15 13.36
C ASP A 115 13.81 4.16 12.29
N ILE A 116 13.66 4.62 11.05
CA ILE A 116 13.29 3.76 9.95
C ILE A 116 14.56 3.39 9.20
N GLN A 117 14.83 2.10 9.14
CA GLN A 117 16.02 1.59 8.48
C GLN A 117 15.65 1.11 7.09
N LYS A 118 16.46 1.48 6.12
CA LYS A 118 16.23 1.01 4.75
C LYS A 118 16.79 -0.38 4.59
N PRO A 119 16.09 -1.25 3.84
CA PRO A 119 16.63 -2.57 3.57
C PRO A 119 17.94 -2.49 2.80
N ASP A 120 18.79 -3.48 3.01
CA ASP A 120 20.04 -3.54 2.28
C ASP A 120 19.74 -3.72 0.81
N LYS A 121 20.33 -2.85 -0.02
CA LYS A 121 20.08 -2.88 -1.46
C LYS A 121 20.46 -4.21 -2.09
N THR A 122 21.47 -4.85 -1.53
CA THR A 122 21.91 -6.13 -2.06
C THR A 122 20.84 -7.19 -1.91
N ILE A 123 20.05 -7.10 -0.85
CA ILE A 123 19.06 -8.11 -0.53
C ILE A 123 17.69 -7.72 -1.06
N ALA A 124 17.38 -6.43 -1.06
CA ALA A 124 16.03 -5.96 -1.30
C ALA A 124 15.81 -5.39 -2.69
N ASN A 125 16.59 -5.82 -3.67
CA ASN A 125 16.44 -5.39 -5.06
C ASN A 125 16.66 -3.90 -5.25
N GLY A 126 17.44 -3.30 -4.37
CA GLY A 126 17.85 -1.92 -4.54
C GLY A 126 16.71 -0.94 -4.46
N ASP A 127 16.75 0.01 -5.37
CA ASP A 127 15.77 1.10 -5.33
C ASP A 127 14.39 0.70 -5.81
N GLU A 128 14.27 -0.49 -6.36
CA GLU A 128 12.97 -0.95 -6.86
C GLU A 128 12.17 -1.70 -5.81
N SER A 129 12.70 -1.79 -4.62
CA SER A 129 11.99 -2.51 -3.56
C SER A 129 10.71 -1.77 -3.18
N VAL A 130 9.63 -2.53 -3.01
CA VAL A 130 8.40 -1.95 -2.51
C VAL A 130 8.46 -1.70 -1.01
N ALA A 131 9.43 -2.27 -0.33
CA ALA A 131 9.65 -2.02 1.09
C ALA A 131 10.52 -0.78 1.22
N THR A 132 9.93 0.30 1.69
CA THR A 132 10.66 1.55 1.81
C THR A 132 11.48 1.63 3.07
N GLY A 133 11.17 0.81 4.06
CA GLY A 133 11.92 0.82 5.29
C GLY A 133 11.40 -0.21 6.27
N ILE A 134 12.15 -0.42 7.32
CA ILE A 134 11.77 -1.32 8.40
C ILE A 134 11.89 -0.53 9.69
N ALA A 135 10.84 -0.58 10.50
CA ALA A 135 10.82 0.13 11.77
C ALA A 135 10.46 -0.85 12.88
N GLN A 136 10.88 -0.53 14.07
CA GLN A 136 10.49 -1.32 15.24
C GLN A 136 9.43 -0.53 15.99
N CYS A 137 8.25 -1.12 16.08
CA CYS A 137 7.10 -0.50 16.74
C CYS A 137 6.62 -1.41 17.83
N GLU A 138 6.67 -0.94 19.07
CA GLU A 138 6.11 -1.69 20.19
C GLU A 138 6.68 -3.11 20.24
N GLY A 139 7.97 -3.25 20.01
CA GLY A 139 8.63 -4.52 20.08
C GLY A 139 8.49 -5.40 18.86
N GLN A 140 7.86 -4.91 17.79
CA GLN A 140 7.65 -5.68 16.60
C GLN A 140 8.29 -4.99 15.41
N LEU A 141 8.84 -5.81 14.51
CA LEU A 141 9.39 -5.29 13.27
C LEU A 141 8.26 -5.10 12.27
N VAL A 142 8.18 -3.90 11.73
CA VAL A 142 7.14 -3.52 10.78
C VAL A 142 7.81 -3.12 9.49
N THR A 143 7.47 -3.79 8.40
CA THR A 143 8.00 -3.44 7.09
C THR A 143 7.06 -2.42 6.46
N ILE A 144 7.60 -1.25 6.13
CA ILE A 144 6.81 -0.17 5.57
C ILE A 144 6.79 -0.33 4.06
N LEU A 145 5.58 -0.37 3.49
CA LEU A 145 5.40 -0.63 2.08
C LEU A 145 4.98 0.62 1.33
N ASP A 146 5.38 0.68 0.07
CA ASP A 146 4.98 1.74 -0.84
C ASP A 146 3.93 1.15 -1.78
N PHE A 147 2.67 1.46 -1.50
CA PHE A 147 1.57 0.91 -2.29
C PHE A 147 1.59 1.41 -3.72
N GLU A 148 2.10 2.63 -3.96
CA GLU A 148 2.19 3.13 -5.32
C GLU A 148 3.15 2.29 -6.16
N LYS A 149 4.25 1.87 -5.57
CA LYS A 149 5.18 1.00 -6.28
C LYS A 149 4.57 -0.35 -6.56
N ILE A 150 3.76 -0.85 -5.63
CA ILE A 150 3.08 -2.13 -5.85
C ILE A 150 2.13 -2.01 -7.03
N VAL A 151 1.35 -0.95 -7.08
CA VAL A 151 0.41 -0.75 -8.19
C VAL A 151 1.18 -0.60 -9.50
N ALA A 152 2.27 0.15 -9.49
CA ALA A 152 3.05 0.35 -10.70
C ALA A 152 3.65 -0.95 -11.21
N GLU A 153 4.04 -1.83 -10.32
CA GLU A 153 4.60 -3.11 -10.71
C GLU A 153 3.54 -4.05 -11.26
N ILE A 154 2.35 -4.03 -10.65
CA ILE A 154 1.28 -4.93 -11.06
C ILE A 154 0.67 -4.51 -12.37
N ALA A 155 0.52 -3.21 -12.61
CA ALA A 155 -0.21 -2.70 -13.74
C ALA A 155 0.52 -1.56 -14.44
N PRO A 156 1.76 -1.79 -14.89
CA PRO A 156 2.47 -0.72 -15.58
C PRO A 156 1.80 -0.33 -16.89
N GLU A 157 1.27 -1.30 -17.61
CA GLU A 157 0.62 -1.02 -18.89
C GLU A 157 -0.69 -0.30 -18.67
N THR A 158 -1.38 -0.60 -17.60
CA THR A 158 -2.61 0.10 -17.29
C THR A 158 -2.33 1.57 -17.03
N SER A 159 -1.25 1.86 -16.35
CA SER A 159 -0.86 3.25 -16.13
C SER A 159 -0.56 3.95 -17.44
N CYS A 160 0.13 3.27 -18.33
CA CYS A 160 0.41 3.84 -19.65
C CYS A 160 -0.87 4.07 -20.44
N LEU A 161 -1.78 3.12 -20.37
CA LEU A 161 -3.03 3.25 -21.09
C LEU A 161 -3.85 4.43 -20.58
N LEU A 162 -3.76 4.72 -19.29
CA LEU A 162 -4.48 5.86 -18.76
C LEU A 162 -3.98 7.16 -19.36
N TYR A 163 -2.70 7.23 -19.67
CA TYR A 163 -2.17 8.43 -20.30
C TYR A 163 -2.53 8.50 -21.77
N THR A 164 -2.61 7.36 -22.43
CA THR A 164 -2.80 7.34 -23.86
C THR A 164 -4.23 7.03 -24.26
N SER A 165 -5.05 6.66 -23.31
CA SER A 165 -6.38 6.19 -23.62
C SER A 165 -7.22 7.18 -24.40
N PRO A 166 -7.03 8.48 -24.26
CA PRO A 166 -7.86 9.35 -25.06
C PRO A 166 -7.67 9.19 -26.53
N SER A 167 -6.65 8.58 -26.92
CA SER A 167 -6.52 8.40 -28.28
C SER A 167 -7.55 7.42 -28.70
N PRO A 168 -8.24 7.66 -29.36
CA PRO A 168 -9.10 6.68 -29.72
C PRO A 168 -9.04 6.47 -31.01
N ARG A 169 -8.87 6.48 -30.93
CA ARG A 169 -8.80 6.02 -31.68
C ARG A 169 -9.38 6.16 -32.06
#